data_e549bb3392e29fa1df159cbcf5feebb7
#
_entry.id   e549bb3392e29fa1df159cbcf5feebb7
#
_cell.length_a   1.000
_cell.length_b   1.000
_cell.length_c   1.000
_cell.angle_alpha   90.00
_cell.angle_beta   90.00
_cell.angle_gamma   90.00
#
_symmetry.space_group_name_H-M   'P 1'
#
loop_
_entity.id
_entity.type
_entity.pdbx_description
1 polymer ?
#
loop_
_entity_poly.entity_id
_entity_poly.type
_entity_poly.pdbx_seq_one_letter_code
_entity_poly.pdbx_strand_id
1 'polypeptide(L)'
;LAGESLTDLKKAPKTLPNKTDPEIEKVIVEYRKKYPAIGAVKLHRIMGNDNYTDLPSPRTFNEIFKRNGLITREASTAATHYQRFEKSYPNEMWQADFKGNFKMENGIRCHPLNIIDDYSRMNLCCEPLLSETFSEVKPHIERLFSTYGLPFSFLCDNGNPWGTSQSTGFTNFEVWLMELGVLTLHGRFIHPQTQGKEERFNGSFTRECLKYHKIKDQTDASKIFEEYRDFYNNIRPHMSLNLEVPSSRYTPSTRKYSSKISEWEYTDDLKVHKVKSNGIHNNSRARILFK
;
A
#
# COMPACT_ATOMS: atom_id res chain seq x y z
N LEU A 1 -0.40 63.08 -30.46
CA LEU A 1 0.34 62.52 -29.30
C LEU A 1 -0.25 61.15 -29.05
N ALA A 2 0.48 60.10 -29.45
CA ALA A 2 0.11 58.71 -29.18
C ALA A 2 0.28 58.46 -27.68
N GLY A 3 -0.79 58.06 -27.00
CA GLY A 3 -0.75 57.71 -25.61
C GLY A 3 0.03 56.41 -25.41
N GLU A 4 1.24 56.50 -24.87
CA GLU A 4 1.94 55.35 -24.35
C GLU A 4 1.18 54.81 -23.15
N SER A 5 0.83 53.53 -23.19
CA SER A 5 0.21 52.81 -22.10
C SER A 5 1.16 52.78 -20.90
N LEU A 6 0.78 53.45 -19.81
CA LEU A 6 1.47 53.39 -18.54
C LEU A 6 1.26 52.00 -17.88
N THR A 7 1.94 50.98 -18.43
CA THR A 7 2.06 49.70 -17.78
C THR A 7 3.29 49.72 -16.85
N ASP A 8 3.05 49.52 -15.56
CA ASP A 8 4.15 49.39 -14.57
C ASP A 8 5.17 48.34 -15.02
N LEU A 9 6.41 48.77 -15.23
CA LEU A 9 7.52 47.87 -15.54
C LEU A 9 7.70 46.91 -14.36
N LYS A 10 7.82 45.62 -14.67
CA LYS A 10 8.07 44.59 -13.65
C LYS A 10 9.28 44.97 -12.78
N LYS A 11 9.05 45.33 -11.52
CA LYS A 11 10.06 45.65 -10.49
C LYS A 11 10.84 44.45 -10.01
N ALA A 12 11.19 43.49 -10.87
CA ALA A 12 12.00 42.35 -10.49
C ALA A 12 13.48 42.75 -10.43
N PRO A 13 14.25 42.39 -9.37
CA PRO A 13 15.69 42.64 -9.33
C PRO A 13 16.38 42.04 -10.56
N LYS A 14 17.32 42.77 -11.16
CA LYS A 14 18.08 42.30 -12.33
C LYS A 14 18.98 41.09 -12.00
N THR A 15 19.39 40.95 -10.77
CA THR A 15 20.16 39.80 -10.23
C THR A 15 19.47 39.22 -9.02
N LEU A 16 19.28 37.92 -9.00
CA LEU A 16 18.75 37.15 -7.89
C LEU A 16 19.89 36.32 -7.30
N PRO A 17 20.59 36.82 -6.25
CA PRO A 17 21.78 36.13 -5.69
C PRO A 17 21.46 34.72 -5.16
N ASN A 18 20.20 34.44 -4.82
CA ASN A 18 19.75 33.16 -4.30
C ASN A 18 19.02 32.30 -5.36
N LYS A 19 19.25 32.56 -6.66
CA LYS A 19 18.66 31.74 -7.72
C LYS A 19 19.34 30.37 -7.70
N THR A 20 18.53 29.31 -7.71
CA THR A 20 19.03 27.94 -7.84
C THR A 20 19.92 27.81 -9.08
N ASP A 21 21.04 27.10 -8.94
CA ASP A 21 21.94 26.80 -10.02
C ASP A 21 21.15 26.15 -11.18
N PRO A 22 21.32 26.60 -12.42
CA PRO A 22 20.62 26.05 -13.59
C PRO A 22 20.82 24.53 -13.77
N GLU A 23 22.00 24.00 -13.45
CA GLU A 23 22.27 22.56 -13.55
C GLU A 23 21.49 21.78 -12.50
N ILE A 24 21.44 22.28 -11.26
CA ILE A 24 20.62 21.67 -10.19
C ILE A 24 19.13 21.75 -10.54
N GLU A 25 18.66 22.87 -11.10
CA GLU A 25 17.28 22.99 -11.56
C GLU A 25 16.94 21.96 -12.64
N LYS A 26 17.81 21.76 -13.60
CA LYS A 26 17.67 20.76 -14.67
C LYS A 26 17.53 19.34 -14.11
N VAL A 27 18.40 18.98 -13.16
CA VAL A 27 18.33 17.67 -12.49
C VAL A 27 17.02 17.52 -11.72
N ILE A 28 16.55 18.54 -11.00
CA ILE A 28 15.27 18.53 -10.29
C ILE A 28 14.10 18.28 -11.26
N VAL A 29 14.13 18.91 -12.43
CA VAL A 29 13.12 18.72 -13.50
C VAL A 29 13.16 17.29 -14.05
N GLU A 30 14.35 16.71 -14.25
CA GLU A 30 14.51 15.32 -14.69
C GLU A 30 13.95 14.33 -13.67
N TYR A 31 14.26 14.51 -12.38
CA TYR A 31 13.67 13.71 -11.30
C TYR A 31 12.15 13.84 -11.24
N ARG A 32 11.62 15.06 -11.44
CA ARG A 32 10.17 15.29 -11.48
C ARG A 32 9.51 14.58 -12.67
N LYS A 33 10.17 14.51 -13.82
CA LYS A 33 9.70 13.76 -14.99
C LYS A 33 9.77 12.26 -14.76
N LYS A 34 10.82 11.78 -14.09
CA LYS A 34 10.97 10.36 -13.69
C LYS A 34 9.89 9.93 -12.68
N TYR A 35 9.52 10.82 -11.75
CA TYR A 35 8.55 10.56 -10.69
C TYR A 35 7.41 11.59 -10.70
N PRO A 36 6.53 11.57 -11.71
CA PRO A 36 5.59 12.67 -11.96
C PRO A 36 4.51 12.85 -10.88
N ALA A 37 4.21 11.80 -10.11
CA ALA A 37 3.23 11.85 -9.01
C ALA A 37 3.84 12.17 -7.65
N ILE A 38 5.18 12.21 -7.52
CA ILE A 38 5.86 12.42 -6.24
C ILE A 38 5.99 13.93 -5.95
N GLY A 39 5.45 14.39 -4.82
CA GLY A 39 5.50 15.81 -4.42
C GLY A 39 6.90 16.26 -3.99
N ALA A 40 7.12 17.58 -3.97
CA ALA A 40 8.41 18.23 -3.71
C ALA A 40 9.15 17.72 -2.46
N VAL A 41 8.46 17.55 -1.32
CA VAL A 41 9.09 17.08 -0.06
C VAL A 41 9.69 15.69 -0.22
N LYS A 42 8.95 14.77 -0.84
CA LYS A 42 9.44 13.40 -1.07
C LYS A 42 10.53 13.36 -2.12
N LEU A 43 10.39 14.14 -3.20
CA LEU A 43 11.40 14.21 -4.25
C LEU A 43 12.72 14.77 -3.73
N HIS A 44 12.69 15.81 -2.90
CA HIS A 44 13.85 16.34 -2.19
C HIS A 44 14.55 15.24 -1.35
N ARG A 45 13.77 14.42 -0.63
CA ARG A 45 14.33 13.31 0.16
C ARG A 45 14.96 12.23 -0.74
N ILE A 46 14.31 11.87 -1.86
CA ILE A 46 14.86 10.91 -2.83
C ILE A 46 16.21 11.40 -3.36
N MET A 47 16.27 12.66 -3.81
CA MET A 47 17.52 13.24 -4.31
C MET A 47 18.61 13.30 -3.23
N GLY A 48 18.24 13.61 -1.98
CA GLY A 48 19.19 13.55 -0.86
C GLY A 48 19.73 12.15 -0.60
N ASN A 49 18.90 11.11 -0.74
CA ASN A 49 19.34 9.72 -0.65
C ASN A 49 20.25 9.30 -1.82
N ASP A 50 20.07 9.93 -2.99
CA ASP A 50 20.93 9.76 -4.17
C ASP A 50 22.21 10.65 -4.12
N ASN A 51 22.58 11.13 -2.90
CA ASN A 51 23.79 11.90 -2.59
C ASN A 51 23.85 13.34 -3.15
N TYR A 52 22.72 13.95 -3.51
CA TYR A 52 22.68 15.38 -3.80
C TYR A 52 22.66 16.18 -2.49
N THR A 53 23.71 16.98 -2.22
CA THR A 53 23.90 17.68 -0.94
C THR A 53 23.37 19.11 -0.93
N ASP A 54 23.55 19.87 -1.99
CA ASP A 54 23.21 21.29 -2.05
C ASP A 54 21.82 21.56 -2.67
N LEU A 55 20.82 20.80 -2.22
CA LEU A 55 19.48 20.92 -2.73
C LEU A 55 18.77 22.14 -2.14
N PRO A 56 18.08 22.96 -2.97
CA PRO A 56 17.24 24.03 -2.47
C PRO A 56 16.03 23.45 -1.69
N SER A 57 15.37 24.28 -0.90
CA SER A 57 14.25 23.85 -0.06
C SER A 57 13.12 23.18 -0.89
N PRO A 58 12.30 22.32 -0.28
CA PRO A 58 11.13 21.75 -0.97
C PRO A 58 10.14 22.79 -1.51
N ARG A 59 10.08 23.98 -0.89
CA ARG A 59 9.30 25.12 -1.41
C ARG A 59 9.85 25.57 -2.78
N THR A 60 11.18 25.70 -2.88
CA THR A 60 11.85 26.04 -4.15
C THR A 60 11.60 24.99 -5.23
N PHE A 61 11.56 23.68 -4.86
CA PHE A 61 11.14 22.62 -5.80
C PHE A 61 9.75 22.89 -6.37
N ASN A 62 8.77 23.28 -5.55
CA ASN A 62 7.43 23.60 -6.03
C ASN A 62 7.45 24.79 -7.00
N GLU A 63 8.25 25.83 -6.74
CA GLU A 63 8.39 26.96 -7.66
C GLU A 63 9.06 26.56 -8.99
N ILE A 64 10.06 25.66 -8.93
CA ILE A 64 10.68 25.07 -10.11
C ILE A 64 9.64 24.27 -10.91
N PHE A 65 8.85 23.42 -10.27
CA PHE A 65 7.79 22.65 -10.93
C PHE A 65 6.77 23.55 -11.59
N LYS A 66 6.34 24.63 -10.90
CA LYS A 66 5.36 25.59 -11.40
C LYS A 66 5.85 26.31 -12.65
N ARG A 67 7.08 26.85 -12.63
CA ARG A 67 7.63 27.59 -13.79
C ARG A 67 7.96 26.72 -14.99
N ASN A 68 8.20 25.40 -14.76
CA ASN A 68 8.41 24.41 -15.81
C ASN A 68 7.12 23.70 -16.24
N GLY A 69 5.92 24.16 -15.81
CA GLY A 69 4.63 23.57 -16.20
C GLY A 69 4.38 22.15 -15.68
N LEU A 70 5.09 21.74 -14.61
CA LEU A 70 5.05 20.38 -14.07
C LEU A 70 4.06 20.21 -12.90
N ILE A 71 3.19 21.19 -12.67
CA ILE A 71 2.09 21.14 -11.69
C ILE A 71 0.77 21.18 -12.44
N THR A 72 -0.06 20.15 -12.28
CA THR A 72 -1.45 20.14 -12.72
C THR A 72 -2.38 20.56 -11.58
N ARG A 73 -3.45 21.29 -11.91
CA ARG A 73 -4.39 21.92 -10.95
C ARG A 73 -5.21 20.94 -10.07
N GLU A 74 -5.15 19.64 -10.36
CA GLU A 74 -6.03 18.61 -9.78
C GLU A 74 -5.58 18.05 -8.42
N ALA A 75 -4.51 18.56 -7.81
CA ALA A 75 -3.86 17.92 -6.65
C ALA A 75 -4.12 18.60 -5.29
N SER A 76 -5.18 19.40 -5.13
CA SER A 76 -5.47 20.07 -3.86
C SER A 76 -6.85 19.70 -3.32
N THR A 77 -7.01 18.46 -2.84
CA THR A 77 -8.18 18.09 -2.03
C THR A 77 -7.77 17.96 -0.57
N ALA A 78 -8.52 18.60 0.31
CA ALA A 78 -8.26 18.74 1.73
C ALA A 78 -8.06 17.38 2.43
N ALA A 79 -7.01 17.27 3.22
CA ALA A 79 -6.76 16.12 4.08
C ALA A 79 -7.73 16.14 5.27
N THR A 80 -8.57 15.12 5.39
CA THR A 80 -9.40 14.90 6.57
C THR A 80 -8.53 14.33 7.68
N HIS A 81 -8.59 14.90 8.88
CA HIS A 81 -7.87 14.39 10.05
C HIS A 81 -8.58 13.16 10.59
N TYR A 82 -7.98 11.96 10.43
CA TYR A 82 -8.44 10.72 11.04
C TYR A 82 -7.57 10.36 12.24
N GLN A 83 -8.20 9.76 13.26
CA GLN A 83 -7.48 9.23 14.41
C GLN A 83 -6.58 8.07 13.96
N ARG A 84 -5.26 8.21 14.16
CA ARG A 84 -4.26 7.29 13.63
C ARG A 84 -4.17 6.05 14.51
N PHE A 85 -4.51 4.91 13.96
CA PHE A 85 -4.22 3.59 14.52
C PHE A 85 -2.92 3.05 13.90
N GLU A 86 -2.02 2.50 14.69
CA GLU A 86 -0.76 1.92 14.22
C GLU A 86 -0.36 0.78 15.16
N LYS A 87 0.03 -0.34 14.60
CA LYS A 87 0.59 -1.47 15.34
C LYS A 87 1.99 -1.13 15.84
N SER A 88 2.50 -1.90 16.81
CA SER A 88 3.71 -1.56 17.54
C SER A 88 4.98 -2.14 16.93
N TYR A 89 4.87 -3.23 16.15
CA TYR A 89 6.00 -3.93 15.52
C TYR A 89 5.60 -4.60 14.20
N PRO A 90 6.58 -4.96 13.34
CA PRO A 90 6.31 -5.64 12.08
C PRO A 90 5.63 -6.99 12.28
N ASN A 91 4.75 -7.38 11.36
CA ASN A 91 3.99 -8.64 11.37
C ASN A 91 3.01 -8.80 12.55
N GLU A 92 2.77 -7.77 13.35
CA GLU A 92 1.66 -7.78 14.31
C GLU A 92 0.32 -7.85 13.58
N MET A 93 0.19 -7.13 12.45
CA MET A 93 -0.98 -7.17 11.60
C MET A 93 -0.63 -6.91 10.15
N TRP A 94 -1.06 -7.80 9.26
CA TRP A 94 -1.11 -7.53 7.84
C TRP A 94 -2.51 -7.09 7.43
N GLN A 95 -2.60 -6.14 6.50
CA GLN A 95 -3.85 -5.70 5.93
C GLN A 95 -3.91 -6.14 4.47
N ALA A 96 -5.00 -6.76 4.06
CA ALA A 96 -5.22 -7.23 2.70
C ALA A 96 -6.49 -6.62 2.11
N ASP A 97 -6.39 -6.19 0.87
CA ASP A 97 -7.51 -5.63 0.11
C ASP A 97 -7.31 -5.84 -1.39
N PHE A 98 -8.42 -5.94 -2.12
CA PHE A 98 -8.43 -5.80 -3.56
C PHE A 98 -8.65 -4.33 -3.92
N LYS A 99 -7.76 -3.80 -4.76
CA LYS A 99 -7.90 -2.40 -5.27
C LYS A 99 -9.21 -2.16 -6.06
N GLY A 100 -10.05 -3.16 -6.18
CA GLY A 100 -11.10 -3.25 -7.17
C GLY A 100 -10.55 -3.87 -8.44
N ASN A 101 -11.20 -3.66 -9.59
CA ASN A 101 -10.72 -4.24 -10.84
C ASN A 101 -10.70 -3.23 -11.99
N PHE A 102 -9.88 -3.53 -12.99
CA PHE A 102 -9.85 -2.78 -14.25
C PHE A 102 -9.66 -3.73 -15.43
N LYS A 103 -10.00 -3.28 -16.63
CA LYS A 103 -9.86 -4.05 -17.84
C LYS A 103 -8.49 -3.80 -18.48
N MET A 104 -7.72 -4.85 -18.72
CA MET A 104 -6.47 -4.81 -19.47
C MET A 104 -6.74 -4.67 -20.98
N GLU A 105 -5.71 -4.34 -21.79
CA GLU A 105 -5.88 -4.17 -23.26
C GLU A 105 -6.34 -5.44 -23.96
N ASN A 106 -5.96 -6.63 -23.44
CA ASN A 106 -6.44 -7.93 -23.94
C ASN A 106 -7.91 -8.23 -23.60
N GLY A 107 -8.60 -7.32 -22.90
CA GLY A 107 -10.01 -7.46 -22.54
C GLY A 107 -10.30 -8.19 -21.24
N ILE A 108 -9.30 -8.83 -20.62
CA ILE A 108 -9.44 -9.57 -19.35
C ILE A 108 -9.40 -8.57 -18.17
N ARG A 109 -10.16 -8.87 -17.11
CA ARG A 109 -10.13 -8.04 -15.89
C ARG A 109 -8.96 -8.43 -15.00
N CYS A 110 -8.26 -7.44 -14.51
CA CYS A 110 -7.24 -7.56 -13.48
C CYS A 110 -7.84 -7.15 -12.14
N HIS A 111 -7.60 -7.97 -11.11
CA HIS A 111 -8.00 -7.74 -9.72
C HIS A 111 -6.73 -7.61 -8.86
N PRO A 112 -6.17 -6.40 -8.69
CA PRO A 112 -4.94 -6.23 -7.93
C PRO A 112 -5.13 -6.57 -6.46
N LEU A 113 -4.43 -7.63 -6.01
CA LEU A 113 -4.34 -8.00 -4.61
C LEU A 113 -3.20 -7.24 -3.95
N ASN A 114 -3.50 -6.46 -2.92
CA ASN A 114 -2.52 -5.74 -2.14
C ASN A 114 -2.50 -6.22 -0.70
N ILE A 115 -1.30 -6.46 -0.16
CA ILE A 115 -1.11 -6.80 1.26
C ILE A 115 0.00 -5.94 1.81
N ILE A 116 -0.28 -5.23 2.90
CA ILE A 116 0.69 -4.36 3.58
C ILE A 116 0.87 -4.75 5.04
N ASP A 117 2.07 -4.56 5.55
CA ASP A 117 2.33 -4.60 6.99
C ASP A 117 1.89 -3.29 7.64
N ASP A 118 1.08 -3.39 8.70
CA ASP A 118 0.47 -2.24 9.36
C ASP A 118 1.50 -1.30 10.00
N TYR A 119 2.56 -1.84 10.60
CA TYR A 119 3.58 -1.06 11.30
C TYR A 119 4.55 -0.38 10.33
N SER A 120 5.19 -1.15 9.47
CA SER A 120 6.23 -0.66 8.56
C SER A 120 5.70 0.03 7.30
N ARG A 121 4.43 -0.20 6.95
CA ARG A 121 3.83 0.17 5.66
C ARG A 121 4.40 -0.60 4.46
N MET A 122 5.24 -1.61 4.70
CA MET A 122 5.81 -2.41 3.64
C MET A 122 4.71 -3.11 2.85
N ASN A 123 4.70 -2.93 1.55
CA ASN A 123 3.85 -3.68 0.65
C ASN A 123 4.47 -5.06 0.44
N LEU A 124 3.83 -6.08 1.01
CA LEU A 124 4.27 -7.46 0.95
C LEU A 124 3.80 -8.14 -0.33
N CYS A 125 2.67 -7.69 -0.88
CA CYS A 125 2.03 -8.23 -2.07
C CYS A 125 1.42 -7.12 -2.90
N CYS A 126 1.71 -7.13 -4.21
CA CYS A 126 1.03 -6.33 -5.21
C CYS A 126 0.91 -7.20 -6.46
N GLU A 127 -0.16 -8.02 -6.57
CA GLU A 127 -0.29 -9.08 -7.57
C GLU A 127 -1.53 -8.89 -8.44
N PRO A 128 -1.42 -9.06 -9.76
CA PRO A 128 -2.52 -8.93 -10.69
C PRO A 128 -3.29 -10.25 -10.83
N LEU A 129 -4.25 -10.50 -9.94
CA LEU A 129 -5.08 -11.70 -10.01
C LEU A 129 -6.16 -11.57 -11.08
N LEU A 130 -6.69 -12.71 -11.54
CA LEU A 130 -7.78 -12.75 -12.51
C LEU A 130 -9.15 -12.92 -11.84
N SER A 131 -9.17 -13.28 -10.56
CA SER A 131 -10.39 -13.37 -9.76
C SER A 131 -10.11 -13.16 -8.28
N GLU A 132 -11.17 -12.88 -7.50
CA GLU A 132 -11.12 -12.70 -6.05
C GLU A 132 -11.58 -13.98 -5.33
N THR A 133 -11.12 -15.15 -5.79
CA THR A 133 -11.46 -16.45 -5.19
C THR A 133 -10.37 -16.93 -4.24
N PHE A 134 -10.74 -17.73 -3.24
CA PHE A 134 -9.78 -18.31 -2.31
C PHE A 134 -8.72 -19.17 -3.00
N SER A 135 -9.12 -19.93 -4.01
CA SER A 135 -8.20 -20.75 -4.81
C SER A 135 -7.15 -19.95 -5.55
N GLU A 136 -7.49 -18.72 -5.98
CA GLU A 136 -6.57 -17.79 -6.66
C GLU A 136 -5.65 -17.09 -5.66
N VAL A 137 -6.19 -16.68 -4.52
CA VAL A 137 -5.47 -15.90 -3.49
C VAL A 137 -4.51 -16.75 -2.67
N LYS A 138 -4.91 -17.98 -2.32
CA LYS A 138 -4.16 -18.85 -1.40
C LYS A 138 -2.70 -19.06 -1.80
N PRO A 139 -2.36 -19.43 -3.05
CA PRO A 139 -0.95 -19.65 -3.44
C PRO A 139 -0.07 -18.42 -3.25
N HIS A 140 -0.62 -17.22 -3.47
CA HIS A 140 0.11 -15.97 -3.27
C HIS A 140 0.40 -15.73 -1.79
N ILE A 141 -0.59 -15.94 -0.91
CA ILE A 141 -0.41 -15.78 0.53
C ILE A 141 0.53 -16.86 1.09
N GLU A 142 0.47 -18.11 0.62
CA GLU A 142 1.44 -19.15 0.99
C GLU A 142 2.88 -18.78 0.64
N ARG A 143 3.08 -18.17 -0.53
CA ARG A 143 4.38 -17.64 -0.93
C ARG A 143 4.84 -16.52 0.01
N LEU A 144 3.94 -15.60 0.41
CA LEU A 144 4.26 -14.55 1.37
C LEU A 144 4.62 -15.13 2.75
N PHE A 145 3.85 -16.10 3.24
CA PHE A 145 4.14 -16.76 4.51
C PHE A 145 5.49 -17.50 4.48
N SER A 146 5.82 -18.12 3.34
CA SER A 146 7.12 -18.78 3.15
C SER A 146 8.28 -17.78 3.14
N THR A 147 8.06 -16.58 2.58
CA THR A 147 9.09 -15.54 2.44
C THR A 147 9.26 -14.72 3.71
N TYR A 148 8.16 -14.30 4.31
CA TYR A 148 8.14 -13.31 5.39
C TYR A 148 7.79 -13.91 6.75
N GLY A 149 7.36 -15.18 6.83
CA GLY A 149 6.79 -15.80 8.03
C GLY A 149 5.35 -15.41 8.28
N LEU A 150 4.75 -15.94 9.33
CA LEU A 150 3.35 -15.74 9.68
C LEU A 150 3.15 -14.45 10.47
N PRO A 151 2.16 -13.60 10.12
CA PRO A 151 1.73 -12.50 10.98
C PRO A 151 0.96 -13.03 12.21
N PHE A 152 0.74 -12.18 13.22
CA PHE A 152 -0.15 -12.51 14.32
C PHE A 152 -1.62 -12.33 13.92
N SER A 153 -1.93 -11.33 13.13
CA SER A 153 -3.28 -11.07 12.66
C SER A 153 -3.32 -10.64 11.21
N PHE A 154 -4.47 -10.87 10.58
CA PHE A 154 -4.74 -10.56 9.19
C PHE A 154 -6.05 -9.79 9.11
N LEU A 155 -5.99 -8.51 8.74
CA LEU A 155 -7.14 -7.64 8.59
C LEU A 155 -7.57 -7.59 7.13
N CYS A 156 -8.84 -7.85 6.88
CA CYS A 156 -9.46 -7.81 5.56
C CYS A 156 -10.89 -7.27 5.65
N ASP A 157 -11.52 -7.06 4.52
CA ASP A 157 -12.93 -6.69 4.47
C ASP A 157 -13.85 -7.89 4.72
N ASN A 158 -15.17 -7.69 4.61
CA ASN A 158 -16.17 -8.75 4.76
C ASN A 158 -16.55 -9.40 3.41
N GLY A 159 -15.89 -9.02 2.32
CA GLY A 159 -16.14 -9.56 0.99
C GLY A 159 -15.44 -10.89 0.72
N ASN A 160 -15.84 -11.56 -0.37
CA ASN A 160 -15.14 -12.75 -0.85
C ASN A 160 -13.71 -12.39 -1.30
N PRO A 161 -12.67 -13.20 -0.99
CA PRO A 161 -12.71 -14.50 -0.31
C PRO A 161 -12.56 -14.43 1.21
N TRP A 162 -12.45 -13.24 1.77
CA TRP A 162 -12.02 -12.98 3.15
C TRP A 162 -13.07 -13.35 4.17
N GLY A 163 -14.32 -12.95 3.93
CA GLY A 163 -15.41 -13.10 4.84
C GLY A 163 -16.72 -13.40 4.13
N THR A 164 -17.79 -13.52 4.90
CA THR A 164 -19.16 -13.65 4.39
C THR A 164 -20.08 -12.67 5.10
N SER A 165 -20.92 -12.00 4.31
CA SER A 165 -21.99 -11.15 4.84
C SER A 165 -23.14 -11.96 5.45
N GLN A 166 -23.18 -13.26 5.19
CA GLN A 166 -24.18 -14.20 5.74
C GLN A 166 -23.58 -14.87 7.00
N SER A 167 -24.02 -14.44 8.13
CA SER A 167 -23.49 -14.56 9.49
C SER A 167 -23.45 -15.95 10.14
N THR A 168 -23.34 -17.06 9.44
CA THR A 168 -23.50 -18.40 10.05
C THR A 168 -22.31 -19.34 9.89
N GLY A 169 -21.09 -18.83 9.73
CA GLY A 169 -19.92 -19.69 9.63
C GLY A 169 -18.66 -18.94 9.27
N PHE A 170 -17.58 -19.67 9.10
CA PHE A 170 -16.30 -19.16 8.64
C PHE A 170 -16.10 -19.52 7.16
N THR A 171 -15.40 -18.66 6.42
CA THR A 171 -14.94 -18.96 5.07
C THR A 171 -13.79 -19.98 5.10
N ASN A 172 -13.51 -20.62 3.99
CA ASN A 172 -12.33 -21.50 3.87
C ASN A 172 -11.02 -20.75 4.14
N PHE A 173 -10.98 -19.46 3.82
CA PHE A 173 -9.84 -18.58 4.12
C PHE A 173 -9.65 -18.39 5.63
N GLU A 174 -10.71 -18.07 6.35
CA GLU A 174 -10.67 -17.89 7.82
C GLU A 174 -10.28 -19.19 8.52
N VAL A 175 -10.87 -20.32 8.12
CA VAL A 175 -10.51 -21.64 8.67
C VAL A 175 -9.03 -21.93 8.46
N TRP A 176 -8.53 -21.72 7.25
CA TRP A 176 -7.12 -21.94 6.94
C TRP A 176 -6.18 -21.04 7.76
N LEU A 177 -6.51 -19.77 7.96
CA LEU A 177 -5.72 -18.87 8.82
C LEU A 177 -5.77 -19.30 10.30
N MET A 178 -6.93 -19.76 10.78
CA MET A 178 -7.06 -20.31 12.14
C MET A 178 -6.18 -21.54 12.34
N GLU A 179 -6.12 -22.45 11.36
CA GLU A 179 -5.23 -23.62 11.39
C GLU A 179 -3.75 -23.25 11.47
N LEU A 180 -3.38 -22.09 10.91
CA LEU A 180 -2.03 -21.53 10.99
C LEU A 180 -1.80 -20.68 12.25
N GLY A 181 -2.79 -20.54 13.12
CA GLY A 181 -2.73 -19.69 14.30
C GLY A 181 -2.61 -18.19 13.99
N VAL A 182 -3.20 -17.76 12.88
CA VAL A 182 -3.29 -16.36 12.46
C VAL A 182 -4.70 -15.84 12.73
N LEU A 183 -4.82 -14.78 13.53
CA LEU A 183 -6.11 -14.19 13.87
C LEU A 183 -6.67 -13.39 12.68
N THR A 184 -7.83 -13.79 12.18
CA THR A 184 -8.53 -13.01 11.16
C THR A 184 -9.36 -11.91 11.79
N LEU A 185 -9.18 -10.69 11.32
CA LEU A 185 -9.91 -9.50 11.72
C LEU A 185 -10.66 -8.94 10.51
N HIS A 186 -11.92 -8.55 10.72
CA HIS A 186 -12.71 -7.90 9.69
C HIS A 186 -12.96 -6.44 10.03
N GLY A 187 -12.85 -5.57 9.03
CA GLY A 187 -13.20 -4.17 9.16
C GLY A 187 -14.68 -4.03 9.56
N ARG A 188 -14.97 -3.22 10.58
CA ARG A 188 -16.36 -2.94 10.95
C ARG A 188 -17.05 -2.18 9.83
N PHE A 189 -18.28 -2.56 9.48
CA PHE A 189 -19.12 -1.97 8.43
C PHE A 189 -19.33 -0.44 8.53
N ILE A 190 -18.99 0.18 9.66
CA ILE A 190 -19.27 1.59 9.96
C ILE A 190 -18.02 2.39 10.39
N HIS A 191 -16.83 1.77 10.44
CA HIS A 191 -15.60 2.47 10.82
C HIS A 191 -14.52 2.37 9.72
N PRO A 192 -14.53 3.28 8.72
CA PRO A 192 -13.53 3.31 7.65
C PRO A 192 -12.09 3.55 8.14
N GLN A 193 -11.92 3.90 9.41
CA GLN A 193 -10.62 4.19 10.01
C GLN A 193 -9.69 2.97 10.10
N THR A 194 -10.23 1.75 10.10
CA THR A 194 -9.47 0.51 10.28
C THR A 194 -8.67 0.12 9.03
N GLN A 195 -9.17 0.45 7.83
CA GLN A 195 -8.55 0.14 6.54
C GLN A 195 -7.89 1.36 5.84
N GLY A 196 -7.82 2.51 6.52
CA GLY A 196 -7.30 3.74 5.93
C GLY A 196 -5.85 3.69 5.45
N LYS A 197 -5.07 2.65 5.78
CA LYS A 197 -3.72 2.42 5.28
C LYS A 197 -3.73 1.75 3.92
N GLU A 198 -4.58 0.74 3.75
CA GLU A 198 -4.88 0.08 2.47
C GLU A 198 -5.44 1.08 1.46
N GLU A 199 -6.47 1.85 1.83
CA GLU A 199 -7.04 2.89 0.98
C GLU A 199 -5.97 3.88 0.53
N ARG A 200 -5.06 4.27 1.44
CA ARG A 200 -3.95 5.18 1.13
C ARG A 200 -2.92 4.55 0.21
N PHE A 201 -2.61 3.25 0.40
CA PHE A 201 -1.76 2.50 -0.51
C PHE A 201 -2.42 2.41 -1.89
N ASN A 202 -3.68 1.97 -1.96
CA ASN A 202 -4.45 1.84 -3.19
C ASN A 202 -4.58 3.18 -3.95
N GLY A 203 -4.77 4.28 -3.20
CA GLY A 203 -4.74 5.62 -3.75
C GLY A 203 -3.38 6.02 -4.33
N SER A 204 -2.27 5.64 -3.68
CA SER A 204 -0.92 5.88 -4.18
C SER A 204 -0.63 5.00 -5.40
N PHE A 205 -0.96 3.72 -5.34
CA PHE A 205 -0.82 2.78 -6.46
C PHE A 205 -1.56 3.27 -7.72
N THR A 206 -2.79 3.75 -7.54
CA THR A 206 -3.55 4.32 -8.67
C THR A 206 -2.87 5.55 -9.26
N ARG A 207 -2.45 6.51 -8.42
CA ARG A 207 -1.88 7.77 -8.87
C ARG A 207 -0.46 7.67 -9.40
N GLU A 208 0.33 6.76 -8.83
CA GLU A 208 1.78 6.68 -9.05
C GLU A 208 2.16 5.55 -10.02
N CYS A 209 1.28 4.54 -10.19
CA CYS A 209 1.48 3.41 -11.09
C CYS A 209 0.41 3.32 -12.17
N LEU A 210 -0.81 2.95 -11.83
CA LEU A 210 -1.85 2.61 -12.81
C LEU A 210 -2.15 3.74 -13.80
N LYS A 211 -2.10 5.00 -13.35
CA LYS A 211 -2.37 6.17 -14.21
C LYS A 211 -1.37 6.35 -15.36
N TYR A 212 -0.18 5.78 -15.22
CA TYR A 212 0.93 5.98 -16.18
C TYR A 212 1.21 4.78 -17.07
N HIS A 213 0.49 3.67 -16.86
CA HIS A 213 0.72 2.44 -17.60
C HIS A 213 -0.56 1.97 -18.30
N LYS A 214 -0.42 1.63 -19.58
CA LYS A 214 -1.41 0.85 -20.32
C LYS A 214 -1.01 -0.61 -20.20
N ILE A 215 -1.76 -1.36 -19.44
CA ILE A 215 -1.44 -2.74 -19.08
C ILE A 215 -2.03 -3.66 -20.15
N LYS A 216 -1.18 -4.42 -20.82
CA LYS A 216 -1.55 -5.27 -21.95
C LYS A 216 -2.24 -6.56 -21.49
N ASP A 217 -1.63 -7.28 -20.58
CA ASP A 217 -2.05 -8.57 -20.06
C ASP A 217 -1.54 -8.79 -18.63
N GLN A 218 -1.80 -9.97 -18.07
CA GLN A 218 -1.39 -10.32 -16.70
C GLN A 218 0.14 -10.33 -16.51
N THR A 219 0.89 -10.75 -17.52
CA THR A 219 2.37 -10.80 -17.45
C THR A 219 2.95 -9.38 -17.38
N ASP A 220 2.43 -8.49 -18.21
CA ASP A 220 2.80 -7.07 -18.21
C ASP A 220 2.41 -6.42 -16.88
N ALA A 221 1.19 -6.73 -16.37
CA ALA A 221 0.75 -6.29 -15.04
C ALA A 221 1.69 -6.74 -13.92
N SER A 222 2.10 -8.01 -13.92
CA SER A 222 3.00 -8.57 -12.90
C SER A 222 4.33 -7.83 -12.85
N LYS A 223 4.90 -7.51 -14.00
CA LYS A 223 6.14 -6.75 -14.10
C LYS A 223 5.98 -5.32 -13.56
N ILE A 224 4.95 -4.61 -14.02
CA ILE A 224 4.67 -3.22 -13.62
C ILE A 224 4.40 -3.15 -12.11
N PHE A 225 3.65 -4.10 -11.56
CA PHE A 225 3.30 -4.12 -10.14
C PHE A 225 4.52 -4.43 -9.27
N GLU A 226 5.39 -5.34 -9.71
CA GLU A 226 6.64 -5.65 -9.01
C GLU A 226 7.59 -4.45 -9.01
N GLU A 227 7.75 -3.76 -10.15
CA GLU A 227 8.55 -2.53 -10.24
C GLU A 227 8.00 -1.43 -9.32
N TYR A 228 6.67 -1.29 -9.26
CA TYR A 228 6.04 -0.34 -8.34
C TYR A 228 6.21 -0.75 -6.87
N ARG A 229 6.07 -2.04 -6.55
CA ARG A 229 6.28 -2.58 -5.20
C ARG A 229 7.71 -2.31 -4.71
N ASP A 230 8.69 -2.54 -5.57
CA ASP A 230 10.09 -2.24 -5.25
C ASP A 230 10.31 -0.73 -5.02
N PHE A 231 9.83 0.11 -5.93
CA PHE A 231 9.86 1.56 -5.76
C PHE A 231 9.17 2.03 -4.47
N TYR A 232 7.97 1.51 -4.18
CA TYR A 232 7.20 1.87 -3.00
C TYR A 232 7.91 1.50 -1.70
N ASN A 233 8.51 0.33 -1.65
CA ASN A 233 9.17 -0.22 -0.46
C ASN A 233 10.56 0.37 -0.21
N ASN A 234 11.35 0.60 -1.26
CA ASN A 234 12.79 0.85 -1.14
C ASN A 234 13.22 2.26 -1.52
N ILE A 235 12.42 2.99 -2.29
CA ILE A 235 12.79 4.30 -2.84
C ILE A 235 11.86 5.41 -2.37
N ARG A 236 10.56 5.13 -2.29
CA ARG A 236 9.52 6.12 -2.03
C ARG A 236 9.45 6.53 -0.56
N PRO A 237 9.77 7.79 -0.19
CA PRO A 237 9.66 8.25 1.19
C PRO A 237 8.21 8.29 1.69
N HIS A 238 8.00 7.88 2.93
CA HIS A 238 6.70 7.86 3.57
C HIS A 238 6.55 8.96 4.61
N MET A 239 5.57 9.86 4.44
CA MET A 239 5.34 10.95 5.40
C MET A 239 5.06 10.44 6.81
N SER A 240 4.33 9.33 6.93
CA SER A 240 4.00 8.71 8.22
C SER A 240 5.19 8.01 8.89
N LEU A 241 6.28 7.79 8.16
CA LEU A 241 7.51 7.18 8.63
C LEU A 241 8.66 8.21 8.71
N ASN A 242 8.34 9.49 8.89
CA ASN A 242 9.31 10.60 8.92
C ASN A 242 10.20 10.63 7.66
N LEU A 243 9.59 10.38 6.50
CA LEU A 243 10.27 10.30 5.20
C LEU A 243 11.23 9.11 5.04
N GLU A 244 11.18 8.14 5.95
CA GLU A 244 11.85 6.86 5.74
C GLU A 244 11.09 5.99 4.73
N VAL A 245 11.78 4.99 4.17
CA VAL A 245 11.17 4.00 3.28
C VAL A 245 10.58 2.83 4.09
N PRO A 246 9.51 2.17 3.63
CA PRO A 246 8.88 1.05 4.34
C PRO A 246 9.84 -0.08 4.72
N SER A 247 10.76 -0.46 3.81
CA SER A 247 11.73 -1.54 4.05
C SER A 247 12.69 -1.28 5.20
N SER A 248 12.99 -0.01 5.53
CA SER A 248 13.87 0.32 6.66
C SER A 248 13.28 -0.03 8.03
N ARG A 249 11.96 -0.24 8.10
CA ARG A 249 11.23 -0.57 9.34
C ARG A 249 10.66 -1.97 9.38
N TYR A 250 10.92 -2.78 8.36
CA TYR A 250 10.39 -4.13 8.25
C TYR A 250 11.46 -5.18 8.57
N THR A 251 11.05 -6.19 9.33
CA THR A 251 11.81 -7.42 9.53
C THR A 251 10.87 -8.62 9.40
N PRO A 252 11.29 -9.73 8.77
CA PRO A 252 10.47 -10.93 8.67
C PRO A 252 10.04 -11.47 10.03
N SER A 253 8.91 -12.15 10.06
CA SER A 253 8.38 -12.79 11.26
C SER A 253 9.26 -13.96 11.70
N THR A 254 9.42 -14.13 13.01
CA THR A 254 10.05 -15.32 13.62
C THR A 254 9.14 -16.54 13.56
N ARG A 255 7.82 -16.35 13.37
CA ARG A 255 6.83 -17.42 13.22
C ARG A 255 6.97 -18.02 11.82
N LYS A 256 7.59 -19.19 11.72
CA LYS A 256 7.82 -19.85 10.43
C LYS A 256 6.55 -20.49 9.90
N TYR A 257 6.33 -20.35 8.60
CA TYR A 257 5.28 -21.08 7.90
C TYR A 257 5.67 -22.54 7.66
N SER A 258 4.74 -23.44 7.88
CA SER A 258 4.82 -24.84 7.48
C SER A 258 3.58 -25.22 6.71
N SER A 259 3.74 -25.82 5.54
CA SER A 259 2.61 -26.37 4.78
C SER A 259 2.01 -27.62 5.44
N LYS A 260 2.77 -28.27 6.33
CA LYS A 260 2.26 -29.34 7.20
C LYS A 260 1.70 -28.69 8.45
N ILE A 261 0.39 -28.61 8.53
CA ILE A 261 -0.32 -28.19 9.72
C ILE A 261 -0.16 -29.33 10.73
N SER A 262 0.51 -29.06 11.86
CA SER A 262 0.56 -30.02 12.96
C SER A 262 -0.84 -30.16 13.55
N GLU A 263 -1.26 -31.39 13.84
CA GLU A 263 -2.48 -31.59 14.63
C GLU A 263 -2.35 -30.83 15.97
N TRP A 264 -3.40 -30.09 16.30
CA TRP A 264 -3.45 -29.38 17.57
C TRP A 264 -3.60 -30.40 18.68
N GLU A 265 -2.65 -30.45 19.60
CA GLU A 265 -2.81 -31.19 20.86
C GLU A 265 -3.62 -30.32 21.82
N TYR A 266 -4.78 -30.80 22.18
CA TYR A 266 -5.65 -30.19 23.19
C TYR A 266 -5.37 -30.80 24.54
N THR A 267 -5.42 -29.97 25.58
CA THR A 267 -5.33 -30.45 26.97
C THR A 267 -6.58 -31.24 27.34
N ASP A 268 -6.45 -32.23 28.26
CA ASP A 268 -7.53 -33.17 28.63
C ASP A 268 -8.77 -32.51 29.25
N ASP A 269 -8.64 -31.26 29.71
CA ASP A 269 -9.73 -30.43 30.23
C ASP A 269 -10.61 -29.81 29.14
N LEU A 270 -10.22 -29.93 27.87
CA LEU A 270 -10.95 -29.35 26.72
C LEU A 270 -11.77 -30.44 26.01
N LYS A 271 -13.05 -30.16 25.83
CA LYS A 271 -13.91 -31.02 25.01
C LYS A 271 -13.76 -30.64 23.53
N VAL A 272 -13.07 -31.50 22.79
CA VAL A 272 -12.81 -31.31 21.35
C VAL A 272 -14.01 -31.78 20.54
N HIS A 273 -14.49 -30.92 19.65
CA HIS A 273 -15.55 -31.23 18.70
C HIS A 273 -15.06 -31.04 17.27
N LYS A 274 -15.29 -32.03 16.41
CA LYS A 274 -15.03 -31.91 14.99
C LYS A 274 -16.05 -30.96 14.37
N VAL A 275 -15.55 -29.90 13.75
CA VAL A 275 -16.35 -28.94 12.99
C VAL A 275 -16.35 -29.29 11.50
N LYS A 276 -17.35 -28.83 10.76
CA LYS A 276 -17.37 -28.93 9.29
C LYS A 276 -16.32 -28.01 8.69
N SER A 277 -16.02 -28.17 7.39
CA SER A 277 -15.05 -27.35 6.66
C SER A 277 -15.34 -25.84 6.69
N ASN A 278 -16.57 -25.42 7.01
CA ASN A 278 -16.99 -24.04 7.19
C ASN A 278 -16.93 -23.56 8.65
N GLY A 279 -16.31 -24.33 9.56
CA GLY A 279 -16.16 -23.95 10.96
C GLY A 279 -17.41 -24.08 11.84
N ILE A 280 -18.49 -24.72 11.34
CA ILE A 280 -19.75 -24.86 12.09
C ILE A 280 -19.84 -26.24 12.74
N HIS A 281 -20.21 -26.26 14.03
CA HIS A 281 -20.59 -27.46 14.79
C HIS A 281 -22.13 -27.63 14.75
N ASN A 282 -22.60 -28.87 14.59
CA ASN A 282 -24.03 -29.17 14.40
C ASN A 282 -24.95 -28.86 15.59
N ASN A 283 -24.44 -28.55 16.79
CA ASN A 283 -25.28 -28.47 18.00
C ASN A 283 -25.06 -27.26 18.90
N SER A 284 -24.32 -26.24 18.53
CA SER A 284 -24.24 -24.97 19.26
C SER A 284 -23.09 -24.10 18.72
N ARG A 285 -23.12 -22.81 19.00
CA ARG A 285 -22.06 -21.86 18.67
C ARG A 285 -20.74 -22.30 19.32
N ALA A 286 -19.87 -22.93 18.54
CA ALA A 286 -18.50 -23.19 18.98
C ALA A 286 -17.79 -21.84 19.16
N ARG A 287 -17.42 -21.48 20.39
CA ARG A 287 -16.47 -20.42 20.66
C ARG A 287 -15.07 -21.04 20.53
N ILE A 288 -14.36 -20.72 19.48
CA ILE A 288 -12.92 -20.97 19.41
C ILE A 288 -12.27 -19.93 20.32
N LEU A 289 -11.73 -20.34 21.45
CA LEU A 289 -10.96 -19.50 22.35
C LEU A 289 -9.50 -19.57 21.92
N PHE A 290 -9.00 -18.49 21.36
CA PHE A 290 -7.57 -18.28 21.24
C PHE A 290 -7.00 -17.88 22.61
N LYS A 291 -5.92 -18.54 23.04
CA LYS A 291 -5.07 -18.04 24.13
C LYS A 291 -4.04 -17.06 23.60
#